data_dbfc5b3e1b3d1cc9df5fc92cfb3dc7c8
#
_entry.id   dbfc5b3e1b3d1cc9df5fc92cfb3dc7c8
#
_cell.length_a   1.000
_cell.length_b   1.000
_cell.length_c   1.000
_cell.angle_alpha   90.00
_cell.angle_beta   90.00
_cell.angle_gamma   90.00
#
_symmetry.space_group_name_H-M   'P 1'
#
loop_
_entity.id
_entity.type
_entity.pdbx_description
1 polymer ?
#
loop_
_entity_poly.entity_id
_entity_poly.type
_entity_poly.pdbx_seq_one_letter_code
_entity_poly.pdbx_strand_id
1 'polypeptide(L)'
;MENTELNYNEMPSGLLNEQNRKQAVEWIKHYMKSTGGRKAVIGISGGKDSTVAAALCVEALGKENVIGVMMPNGVQSDIKDSEKIIDFLGIKGLVVNIQYAYMNLVNQINEKNISSQAQINMPPRLRMTVLYGVAQNIGGRVVNTCNRSEDVVGYSTLWGDSVNDFSPLGLLTTEEVIGIGDALGLPHDLVHKTPSDGLCGKSDEDNLGFTYAEINKIIRTGEKTEHFDEIINRYNRNRFKLEMINLPRFKPNLPDFFLDNYKY
;
A
#
# COMPACT_ATOMS: atom_id res chain seq x y z
N MET A 1 16.08 -35.24 -6.07
CA MET A 1 16.13 -34.03 -5.21
C MET A 1 14.77 -33.92 -4.58
N GLU A 2 14.68 -34.30 -3.31
CA GLU A 2 13.43 -34.23 -2.55
C GLU A 2 13.02 -32.75 -2.44
N ASN A 3 11.86 -32.43 -2.98
CA ASN A 3 11.16 -31.17 -2.68
C ASN A 3 10.72 -31.27 -1.20
N THR A 4 11.55 -30.82 -0.28
CA THR A 4 11.12 -30.52 1.07
C THR A 4 10.18 -29.30 0.94
N GLU A 5 8.88 -29.54 0.90
CA GLU A 5 7.87 -28.48 1.09
C GLU A 5 8.17 -27.86 2.45
N LEU A 6 8.67 -26.63 2.42
CA LEU A 6 8.91 -25.84 3.62
C LEU A 6 7.55 -25.61 4.28
N ASN A 7 7.37 -26.09 5.50
CA ASN A 7 6.18 -25.86 6.30
C ASN A 7 6.23 -24.43 6.84
N TYR A 8 5.63 -23.49 6.10
CA TYR A 8 5.63 -22.06 6.42
C TYR A 8 4.99 -21.75 7.79
N ASN A 9 4.09 -22.61 8.27
CA ASN A 9 3.44 -22.45 9.59
C ASN A 9 4.38 -22.72 10.77
N GLU A 10 5.51 -23.36 10.53
CA GLU A 10 6.51 -23.70 11.56
C GLU A 10 7.76 -22.81 11.48
N MET A 11 7.84 -21.92 10.49
CA MET A 11 9.00 -21.05 10.30
C MET A 11 8.96 -19.89 11.29
N PRO A 12 10.07 -19.57 12.00
CA PRO A 12 10.14 -18.36 12.82
C PRO A 12 9.79 -17.12 12.00
N SER A 13 8.99 -16.22 12.55
CA SER A 13 8.48 -15.02 11.84
C SER A 13 9.58 -14.18 11.20
N GLY A 14 10.73 -14.02 11.84
CA GLY A 14 11.87 -13.30 11.29
C GLY A 14 12.46 -13.93 10.02
N LEU A 15 12.53 -15.28 9.92
CA LEU A 15 12.97 -15.97 8.72
C LEU A 15 11.97 -15.88 7.58
N LEU A 16 10.68 -15.93 7.90
CA LEU A 16 9.60 -15.76 6.92
C LEU A 16 9.61 -14.36 6.32
N ASN A 17 9.79 -13.31 7.15
CA ASN A 17 9.87 -11.93 6.71
C ASN A 17 11.07 -11.69 5.78
N GLU A 18 12.22 -12.23 6.12
CA GLU A 18 13.43 -12.16 5.28
C GLU A 18 13.25 -12.88 3.94
N GLN A 19 12.57 -14.03 3.93
CA GLN A 19 12.28 -14.76 2.71
C GLN A 19 11.27 -13.99 1.82
N ASN A 20 10.19 -13.47 2.39
CA ASN A 20 9.21 -12.65 1.68
C ASN A 20 9.86 -11.39 1.10
N ARG A 21 10.73 -10.72 1.86
CA ARG A 21 11.53 -9.59 1.38
C ARG A 21 12.31 -9.93 0.11
N LYS A 22 13.11 -11.01 0.15
CA LYS A 22 13.92 -11.45 -1.00
C LYS A 22 13.06 -11.80 -2.21
N GLN A 23 11.96 -12.52 -2.01
CA GLN A 23 11.03 -12.89 -3.08
C GLN A 23 10.35 -11.67 -3.70
N ALA A 24 9.92 -10.70 -2.88
CA ALA A 24 9.34 -9.45 -3.36
C ALA A 24 10.35 -8.63 -4.18
N VAL A 25 11.60 -8.53 -3.73
CA VAL A 25 12.67 -7.86 -4.45
C VAL A 25 12.90 -8.48 -5.83
N GLU A 26 13.03 -9.81 -5.91
CA GLU A 26 13.22 -10.49 -7.19
C GLU A 26 11.98 -10.37 -8.11
N TRP A 27 10.77 -10.40 -7.54
CA TRP A 27 9.55 -10.17 -8.29
C TRP A 27 9.48 -8.76 -8.88
N ILE A 28 9.86 -7.72 -8.11
CA ILE A 28 9.94 -6.33 -8.60
C ILE A 28 10.92 -6.22 -9.77
N LYS A 29 12.12 -6.79 -9.65
CA LYS A 29 13.12 -6.81 -10.72
C LYS A 29 12.57 -7.44 -11.99
N HIS A 30 11.91 -8.60 -11.84
CA HIS A 30 11.32 -9.31 -12.97
C HIS A 30 10.20 -8.49 -13.62
N TYR A 31 9.28 -7.93 -12.83
CA TYR A 31 8.18 -7.10 -13.33
C TYR A 31 8.70 -5.89 -14.11
N MET A 32 9.62 -5.14 -13.54
CA MET A 32 10.20 -3.96 -14.17
C MET A 32 10.90 -4.31 -15.51
N LYS A 33 11.65 -5.41 -15.53
CA LYS A 33 12.30 -5.91 -16.75
C LYS A 33 11.27 -6.33 -17.81
N SER A 34 10.25 -7.08 -17.45
CA SER A 34 9.24 -7.60 -18.38
C SER A 34 8.36 -6.52 -18.99
N THR A 35 8.12 -5.43 -18.26
CA THR A 35 7.28 -4.30 -18.70
C THR A 35 8.06 -3.13 -19.28
N GLY A 36 9.40 -3.23 -19.35
CA GLY A 36 10.26 -2.14 -19.83
C GLY A 36 10.27 -0.91 -18.91
N GLY A 37 9.85 -1.05 -17.65
CA GLY A 37 9.88 0.02 -16.67
C GLY A 37 11.31 0.37 -16.28
N ARG A 38 11.65 1.67 -16.32
CA ARG A 38 13.02 2.14 -16.02
C ARG A 38 13.15 2.62 -14.58
N LYS A 39 12.07 3.18 -14.02
CA LYS A 39 12.05 3.78 -12.69
C LYS A 39 10.76 3.42 -11.97
N ALA A 40 10.83 3.24 -10.65
CA ALA A 40 9.66 3.13 -9.79
C ALA A 40 9.26 4.54 -9.31
N VAL A 41 7.99 4.90 -9.44
CA VAL A 41 7.41 6.16 -8.95
C VAL A 41 6.42 5.82 -7.85
N ILE A 42 6.62 6.37 -6.67
CA ILE A 42 5.84 6.00 -5.49
C ILE A 42 5.39 7.22 -4.70
N GLY A 43 4.14 7.22 -4.26
CA GLY A 43 3.63 8.22 -3.32
C GLY A 43 4.18 7.95 -1.92
N ILE A 44 4.85 8.92 -1.32
CA ILE A 44 5.38 8.82 0.04
C ILE A 44 4.47 9.60 0.98
N SER A 45 3.69 8.86 1.78
CA SER A 45 2.72 9.42 2.73
C SER A 45 3.28 9.66 4.13
N GLY A 46 4.46 9.12 4.44
CA GLY A 46 5.00 9.09 5.81
C GLY A 46 4.50 7.90 6.63
N GLY A 47 3.67 7.02 6.04
CA GLY A 47 3.20 5.79 6.67
C GLY A 47 4.08 4.57 6.34
N LYS A 48 3.92 3.49 7.13
CA LYS A 48 4.69 2.24 7.01
C LYS A 48 4.67 1.61 5.61
N ASP A 49 3.48 1.57 4.99
CA ASP A 49 3.29 0.85 3.72
C ASP A 49 4.07 1.52 2.58
N SER A 50 3.96 2.84 2.45
CA SER A 50 4.74 3.61 1.46
C SER A 50 6.25 3.53 1.73
N THR A 51 6.64 3.46 3.00
CA THR A 51 8.05 3.31 3.42
C THR A 51 8.61 1.96 2.99
N VAL A 52 7.91 0.87 3.31
CA VAL A 52 8.35 -0.50 2.99
C VAL A 52 8.33 -0.74 1.48
N ALA A 53 7.29 -0.29 0.76
CA ALA A 53 7.22 -0.40 -0.69
C ALA A 53 8.38 0.35 -1.37
N ALA A 54 8.72 1.56 -0.90
CA ALA A 54 9.85 2.32 -1.42
C ALA A 54 11.19 1.62 -1.15
N ALA A 55 11.39 1.10 0.05
CA ALA A 55 12.61 0.39 0.41
C ALA A 55 12.80 -0.90 -0.39
N LEU A 56 11.73 -1.69 -0.62
CA LEU A 56 11.76 -2.85 -1.51
C LEU A 56 12.15 -2.46 -2.94
N CYS A 57 11.61 -1.35 -3.45
CA CYS A 57 11.98 -0.83 -4.77
C CYS A 57 13.45 -0.37 -4.82
N VAL A 58 13.95 0.25 -3.75
CA VAL A 58 15.37 0.65 -3.66
C VAL A 58 16.28 -0.57 -3.67
N GLU A 59 15.96 -1.60 -2.90
CA GLU A 59 16.73 -2.85 -2.89
C GLU A 59 16.70 -3.57 -4.25
N ALA A 60 15.56 -3.53 -4.93
CA ALA A 60 15.39 -4.17 -6.23
C ALA A 60 16.08 -3.43 -7.38
N LEU A 61 16.03 -2.12 -7.40
CA LEU A 61 16.35 -1.30 -8.58
C LEU A 61 17.52 -0.35 -8.40
N GLY A 62 17.98 -0.13 -7.16
CA GLY A 62 18.91 0.95 -6.80
C GLY A 62 18.17 2.28 -6.58
N LYS A 63 18.67 3.08 -5.64
CA LYS A 63 18.05 4.35 -5.21
C LYS A 63 17.90 5.37 -6.33
N GLU A 64 18.78 5.36 -7.32
CA GLU A 64 18.75 6.23 -8.50
C GLU A 64 17.58 5.95 -9.44
N ASN A 65 16.95 4.77 -9.30
CA ASN A 65 15.79 4.33 -10.08
C ASN A 65 14.46 4.37 -9.30
N VAL A 66 14.45 5.00 -8.12
CA VAL A 66 13.23 5.20 -7.31
C VAL A 66 12.98 6.70 -7.12
N ILE A 67 11.76 7.13 -7.40
CA ILE A 67 11.32 8.52 -7.21
C ILE A 67 10.18 8.53 -6.18
N GLY A 68 10.42 9.20 -5.06
CA GLY A 68 9.39 9.44 -4.04
C GLY A 68 8.63 10.75 -4.34
N VAL A 69 7.31 10.70 -4.33
CA VAL A 69 6.47 11.88 -4.57
C VAL A 69 5.63 12.17 -3.33
N MET A 70 5.88 13.29 -2.70
CA MET A 70 5.08 13.82 -1.60
C MET A 70 3.97 14.69 -2.16
N MET A 71 2.71 14.43 -1.81
CA MET A 71 1.55 15.09 -2.40
C MET A 71 0.61 15.63 -1.33
N PRO A 72 1.05 16.66 -0.56
CA PRO A 72 0.21 17.27 0.44
C PRO A 72 -1.03 17.95 -0.19
N ASN A 73 -2.15 17.93 0.54
CA ASN A 73 -3.34 18.72 0.21
C ASN A 73 -3.39 19.93 1.14
N GLY A 74 -2.61 20.96 0.84
CA GLY A 74 -2.39 22.10 1.71
C GLY A 74 -1.20 21.90 2.66
N VAL A 75 -1.35 22.35 3.90
CA VAL A 75 -0.36 22.15 4.96
C VAL A 75 -0.60 20.78 5.59
N GLN A 76 0.43 19.95 5.59
CA GLN A 76 0.39 18.60 6.14
C GLN A 76 1.39 18.53 7.31
N SER A 77 0.92 18.21 8.51
CA SER A 77 1.73 18.23 9.74
C SER A 77 2.81 17.14 9.78
N ASP A 78 2.55 16.00 9.13
CA ASP A 78 3.41 14.82 9.10
C ASP A 78 4.28 14.70 7.83
N ILE A 79 4.37 15.75 7.02
CA ILE A 79 5.22 15.77 5.81
C ILE A 79 6.69 15.47 6.14
N LYS A 80 7.12 15.81 7.35
CA LYS A 80 8.48 15.51 7.85
C LYS A 80 8.78 14.02 7.91
N ASP A 81 7.79 13.18 8.14
CA ASP A 81 7.98 11.71 8.11
C ASP A 81 8.25 11.26 6.67
N SER A 82 7.57 11.85 5.68
CA SER A 82 7.84 11.59 4.26
C SER A 82 9.24 12.06 3.85
N GLU A 83 9.67 13.23 4.29
CA GLU A 83 11.03 13.76 4.06
C GLU A 83 12.08 12.84 4.69
N LYS A 84 11.87 12.42 5.95
CA LYS A 84 12.76 11.48 6.66
C LYS A 84 12.95 10.17 5.89
N ILE A 85 11.89 9.62 5.30
CA ILE A 85 11.97 8.39 4.48
C ILE A 85 12.82 8.62 3.23
N ILE A 86 12.57 9.72 2.51
CA ILE A 86 13.30 10.08 1.29
C ILE A 86 14.79 10.22 1.59
N ASP A 87 15.14 10.92 2.66
CA ASP A 87 16.52 11.13 3.10
C ASP A 87 17.17 9.81 3.52
N PHE A 88 16.47 8.99 4.32
CA PHE A 88 16.97 7.69 4.77
C PHE A 88 17.28 6.75 3.61
N LEU A 89 16.38 6.66 2.62
CA LEU A 89 16.55 5.83 1.44
C LEU A 89 17.52 6.45 0.41
N GLY A 90 17.85 7.72 0.55
CA GLY A 90 18.71 8.46 -0.39
C GLY A 90 18.12 8.54 -1.79
N ILE A 91 16.79 8.55 -1.93
CA ILE A 91 16.10 8.62 -3.22
C ILE A 91 15.78 10.05 -3.61
N LYS A 92 15.46 10.26 -4.88
CA LYS A 92 14.99 11.57 -5.36
C LYS A 92 13.57 11.83 -4.86
N GLY A 93 13.38 12.93 -4.11
CA GLY A 93 12.07 13.43 -3.66
C GLY A 93 11.51 14.50 -4.58
N LEU A 94 10.19 14.47 -4.79
CA LEU A 94 9.41 15.53 -5.42
C LEU A 94 8.28 15.94 -4.50
N VAL A 95 7.98 17.24 -4.42
CA VAL A 95 6.81 17.76 -3.69
C VAL A 95 5.83 18.36 -4.69
N VAL A 96 4.61 17.83 -4.72
CA VAL A 96 3.51 18.34 -5.56
C VAL A 96 2.30 18.58 -4.69
N ASN A 97 2.05 19.83 -4.30
CA ASN A 97 0.87 20.19 -3.51
C ASN A 97 -0.39 20.19 -4.39
N ILE A 98 -1.34 19.29 -4.06
CA ILE A 98 -2.57 19.12 -4.86
C ILE A 98 -3.69 20.09 -4.46
N GLN A 99 -3.50 20.94 -3.46
CA GLN A 99 -4.55 21.79 -2.89
C GLN A 99 -5.27 22.66 -3.93
N TYR A 100 -4.49 23.34 -4.77
CA TYR A 100 -5.09 24.24 -5.77
C TYR A 100 -5.92 23.48 -6.82
N ALA A 101 -5.44 22.33 -7.26
CA ALA A 101 -6.19 21.46 -8.17
C ALA A 101 -7.48 20.97 -7.52
N TYR A 102 -7.40 20.51 -6.26
CA TYR A 102 -8.55 20.08 -5.46
C TYR A 102 -9.58 21.20 -5.30
N MET A 103 -9.14 22.39 -4.84
CA MET A 103 -10.04 23.52 -4.62
C MET A 103 -10.72 24.00 -5.91
N ASN A 104 -9.98 24.06 -7.03
CA ASN A 104 -10.55 24.44 -8.31
C ASN A 104 -11.60 23.44 -8.79
N LEU A 105 -11.37 22.14 -8.67
CA LEU A 105 -12.34 21.11 -9.02
C LEU A 105 -13.61 21.20 -8.16
N VAL A 106 -13.45 21.34 -6.85
CA VAL A 106 -14.56 21.52 -5.91
C VAL A 106 -15.42 22.72 -6.29
N ASN A 107 -14.78 23.85 -6.59
CA ASN A 107 -15.48 25.08 -6.98
C ASN A 107 -16.22 24.93 -8.34
N GLN A 108 -15.65 24.19 -9.30
CA GLN A 108 -16.24 24.01 -10.63
C GLN A 108 -17.41 23.02 -10.64
N ILE A 109 -17.43 22.03 -9.74
CA ILE A 109 -18.58 21.13 -9.57
C ILE A 109 -19.84 21.93 -9.18
N ASN A 110 -19.63 23.12 -8.60
CA ASN A 110 -20.68 24.11 -8.31
C ASN A 110 -21.87 23.57 -7.49
N GLU A 111 -21.63 22.55 -6.69
CA GLU A 111 -22.59 22.02 -5.74
C GLU A 111 -22.41 22.72 -4.41
N LYS A 112 -23.52 23.25 -3.86
CA LYS A 112 -23.49 23.92 -2.55
C LYS A 112 -23.04 23.02 -1.41
N ASN A 113 -23.17 21.70 -1.59
CA ASN A 113 -22.78 20.69 -0.61
C ASN A 113 -22.16 19.47 -1.29
N ILE A 114 -20.84 19.47 -1.46
CA ILE A 114 -20.11 18.25 -1.82
C ILE A 114 -20.14 17.28 -0.64
N SER A 115 -20.58 16.04 -0.87
CA SER A 115 -20.67 15.03 0.17
C SER A 115 -19.30 14.77 0.82
N SER A 116 -19.29 14.40 2.10
CA SER A 116 -18.06 14.04 2.83
C SER A 116 -17.29 12.93 2.11
N GLN A 117 -17.98 11.94 1.53
CA GLN A 117 -17.35 10.86 0.77
C GLN A 117 -16.63 11.39 -0.49
N ALA A 118 -17.19 12.38 -1.18
CA ALA A 118 -16.52 12.98 -2.34
C ALA A 118 -15.28 13.77 -1.90
N GLN A 119 -15.36 14.51 -0.80
CA GLN A 119 -14.23 15.25 -0.23
C GLN A 119 -13.07 14.32 0.15
N ILE A 120 -13.37 13.16 0.72
CA ILE A 120 -12.38 12.14 1.10
C ILE A 120 -11.75 11.49 -0.14
N ASN A 121 -12.53 11.16 -1.16
CA ASN A 121 -12.08 10.36 -2.30
C ASN A 121 -11.46 11.18 -3.46
N MET A 122 -11.65 12.48 -3.53
CA MET A 122 -11.05 13.31 -4.57
C MET A 122 -9.52 13.45 -4.43
N PRO A 123 -8.95 13.73 -3.25
CA PRO A 123 -7.51 13.84 -3.08
C PRO A 123 -6.72 12.60 -3.50
N PRO A 124 -7.06 11.36 -3.13
CA PRO A 124 -6.38 10.16 -3.62
C PRO A 124 -6.37 10.04 -5.14
N ARG A 125 -7.46 10.39 -5.82
CA ARG A 125 -7.54 10.38 -7.29
C ARG A 125 -6.65 11.43 -7.94
N LEU A 126 -6.57 12.63 -7.38
CA LEU A 126 -5.64 13.67 -7.83
C LEU A 126 -4.19 13.25 -7.63
N ARG A 127 -3.87 12.62 -6.49
CA ARG A 127 -2.53 12.06 -6.25
C ARG A 127 -2.17 11.04 -7.31
N MET A 128 -3.10 10.19 -7.71
CA MET A 128 -2.86 9.20 -8.76
C MET A 128 -2.58 9.86 -10.11
N THR A 129 -3.31 10.92 -10.46
CA THR A 129 -3.02 11.72 -11.66
C THR A 129 -1.60 12.28 -11.65
N VAL A 130 -1.12 12.78 -10.51
CA VAL A 130 0.25 13.28 -10.35
C VAL A 130 1.26 12.16 -10.53
N LEU A 131 1.07 11.01 -9.87
CA LEU A 131 2.00 9.87 -9.96
C LEU A 131 2.16 9.37 -11.41
N TYR A 132 1.04 9.19 -12.12
CA TYR A 132 1.09 8.79 -13.54
C TYR A 132 1.72 9.87 -14.43
N GLY A 133 1.45 11.15 -14.18
CA GLY A 133 2.11 12.25 -14.89
C GLY A 133 3.63 12.21 -14.72
N VAL A 134 4.11 12.01 -13.49
CA VAL A 134 5.55 11.86 -13.22
C VAL A 134 6.11 10.60 -13.89
N ALA A 135 5.43 9.46 -13.72
CA ALA A 135 5.88 8.18 -14.26
C ALA A 135 6.01 8.20 -15.79
N GLN A 136 5.01 8.71 -16.49
CA GLN A 136 5.04 8.81 -17.95
C GLN A 136 6.16 9.71 -18.45
N ASN A 137 6.42 10.83 -17.76
CA ASN A 137 7.47 11.76 -18.14
C ASN A 137 8.90 11.16 -18.09
N ILE A 138 9.11 10.12 -17.24
CA ILE A 138 10.43 9.52 -17.03
C ILE A 138 10.55 8.05 -17.46
N GLY A 139 9.52 7.50 -18.11
CA GLY A 139 9.44 6.09 -18.48
C GLY A 139 9.38 5.16 -17.26
N GLY A 140 8.71 5.60 -16.19
CA GLY A 140 8.55 4.89 -14.94
C GLY A 140 7.31 4.02 -14.86
N ARG A 141 7.16 3.31 -13.73
CA ARG A 141 5.97 2.58 -13.32
C ARG A 141 5.52 3.05 -11.94
N VAL A 142 4.22 3.21 -11.77
CA VAL A 142 3.63 3.63 -10.49
C VAL A 142 3.49 2.43 -9.58
N VAL A 143 3.97 2.57 -8.33
CA VAL A 143 3.96 1.53 -7.30
C VAL A 143 2.72 1.66 -6.43
N ASN A 144 1.99 0.58 -6.23
CA ASN A 144 0.92 0.51 -5.24
C ASN A 144 1.49 0.32 -3.82
N THR A 145 0.86 0.93 -2.84
CA THR A 145 1.24 0.86 -1.43
C THR A 145 0.17 0.23 -0.54
N CYS A 146 -0.98 -0.17 -1.09
CA CYS A 146 -2.00 -0.88 -0.32
C CYS A 146 -1.51 -2.28 0.04
N ASN A 147 -1.86 -2.73 1.24
CA ASN A 147 -1.59 -4.08 1.72
C ASN A 147 -2.87 -4.95 1.70
N ARG A 148 -2.72 -6.25 1.92
CA ARG A 148 -3.83 -7.21 1.84
C ARG A 148 -4.92 -6.95 2.88
N SER A 149 -4.54 -6.53 4.08
CA SER A 149 -5.50 -6.29 5.16
C SER A 149 -6.42 -5.10 4.86
N GLU A 150 -5.88 -4.03 4.25
CA GLU A 150 -6.66 -2.90 3.76
C GLU A 150 -7.57 -3.30 2.60
N ASP A 151 -7.05 -4.07 1.66
CA ASP A 151 -7.80 -4.57 0.49
C ASP A 151 -9.00 -5.41 0.91
N VAL A 152 -8.84 -6.31 1.89
CA VAL A 152 -9.93 -7.18 2.39
C VAL A 152 -11.09 -6.37 2.95
N VAL A 153 -10.84 -5.29 3.67
CA VAL A 153 -11.89 -4.45 4.23
C VAL A 153 -12.29 -3.29 3.32
N GLY A 154 -11.66 -3.18 2.14
CA GLY A 154 -11.93 -2.13 1.16
C GLY A 154 -11.52 -0.73 1.63
N TYR A 155 -10.49 -0.64 2.46
CA TYR A 155 -9.97 0.62 3.01
C TYR A 155 -9.06 1.32 2.00
N SER A 156 -9.60 1.60 0.83
CA SER A 156 -8.92 2.29 -0.28
C SER A 156 -9.92 3.02 -1.17
N THR A 157 -9.45 4.02 -1.90
CA THR A 157 -10.26 4.77 -2.86
C THR A 157 -10.16 4.15 -4.25
N LEU A 158 -11.29 3.64 -4.77
CA LEU A 158 -11.37 3.14 -6.14
C LEU A 158 -10.93 4.22 -7.13
N TRP A 159 -10.03 3.86 -8.06
CA TRP A 159 -9.38 4.76 -9.03
C TRP A 159 -8.55 5.88 -8.38
N GLY A 160 -8.23 5.73 -7.08
CA GLY A 160 -7.27 6.53 -6.36
C GLY A 160 -6.07 5.69 -5.97
N ASP A 161 -5.82 5.57 -4.66
CA ASP A 161 -4.73 4.78 -4.10
C ASP A 161 -4.83 3.27 -4.38
N SER A 162 -6.01 2.75 -4.71
CA SER A 162 -6.20 1.33 -5.05
C SER A 162 -5.62 0.93 -6.42
N VAL A 163 -5.35 1.87 -7.34
CA VAL A 163 -4.91 1.56 -8.71
C VAL A 163 -3.48 2.05 -8.96
N ASN A 164 -2.68 1.22 -9.64
CA ASN A 164 -1.30 1.52 -9.99
C ASN A 164 -0.81 0.52 -11.05
N ASP A 165 0.48 0.53 -11.41
CA ASP A 165 1.02 -0.42 -12.39
C ASP A 165 1.35 -1.79 -11.77
N PHE A 166 1.80 -1.82 -10.50
CA PHE A 166 2.11 -3.06 -9.77
C PHE A 166 2.05 -2.86 -8.26
N SER A 167 1.80 -3.94 -7.53
CA SER A 167 1.57 -3.92 -6.09
C SER A 167 2.48 -4.93 -5.36
N PRO A 168 3.61 -4.50 -4.81
CA PRO A 168 4.51 -5.38 -4.08
C PRO A 168 3.96 -5.85 -2.73
N LEU A 169 3.03 -5.09 -2.13
CA LEU A 169 2.45 -5.36 -0.81
C LEU A 169 1.04 -5.96 -0.87
N GLY A 170 0.38 -5.97 -2.02
CA GLY A 170 -1.05 -6.23 -2.16
C GLY A 170 -1.55 -7.61 -1.70
N LEU A 171 -0.68 -8.57 -1.42
CA LEU A 171 -1.00 -9.87 -0.83
C LEU A 171 -0.25 -10.13 0.49
N LEU A 172 0.39 -9.11 1.06
CA LEU A 172 1.02 -9.14 2.38
C LEU A 172 0.08 -8.50 3.40
N THR A 173 -0.06 -9.11 4.57
CA THR A 173 -0.81 -8.53 5.68
C THR A 173 -0.05 -7.35 6.30
N THR A 174 -0.77 -6.53 7.07
CA THR A 174 -0.16 -5.40 7.81
C THR A 174 1.03 -5.84 8.67
N GLU A 175 0.93 -6.98 9.36
CA GLU A 175 1.98 -7.53 10.20
C GLU A 175 3.20 -7.96 9.37
N GLU A 176 2.98 -8.60 8.24
CA GLU A 176 4.06 -9.03 7.33
C GLU A 176 4.77 -7.82 6.70
N VAL A 177 4.05 -6.75 6.38
CA VAL A 177 4.65 -5.49 5.92
C VAL A 177 5.56 -4.89 6.99
N ILE A 178 5.12 -4.85 8.26
CA ILE A 178 5.94 -4.41 9.39
C ILE A 178 7.20 -5.29 9.50
N GLY A 179 7.03 -6.61 9.49
CA GLY A 179 8.16 -7.54 9.60
C GLY A 179 9.17 -7.42 8.46
N ILE A 180 8.71 -7.14 7.23
CA ILE A 180 9.61 -6.85 6.11
C ILE A 180 10.33 -5.51 6.34
N GLY A 181 9.64 -4.51 6.88
CA GLY A 181 10.25 -3.22 7.24
C GLY A 181 11.38 -3.38 8.25
N ASP A 182 11.19 -4.21 9.28
CA ASP A 182 12.21 -4.55 10.27
C ASP A 182 13.39 -5.29 9.62
N ALA A 183 13.11 -6.26 8.72
CA ALA A 183 14.14 -6.99 7.99
C ALA A 183 14.94 -6.10 7.01
N LEU A 184 14.37 -4.99 6.56
CA LEU A 184 15.05 -3.96 5.75
C LEU A 184 15.86 -2.98 6.59
N GLY A 185 15.79 -3.05 7.92
CA GLY A 185 16.46 -2.12 8.83
C GLY A 185 15.91 -0.70 8.79
N LEU A 186 14.62 -0.54 8.47
CA LEU A 186 13.97 0.77 8.40
C LEU A 186 13.80 1.37 9.81
N PRO A 187 13.73 2.72 9.95
CA PRO A 187 13.51 3.35 11.22
C PRO A 187 12.23 2.85 11.91
N HIS A 188 12.37 2.35 13.14
CA HIS A 188 11.28 1.74 13.90
C HIS A 188 10.05 2.66 14.05
N ASP A 189 10.25 3.93 14.29
CA ASP A 189 9.20 4.94 14.45
C ASP A 189 8.38 5.18 13.15
N LEU A 190 8.92 4.82 11.99
CA LEU A 190 8.20 4.90 10.71
C LEU A 190 7.49 3.59 10.36
N VAL A 191 8.07 2.44 10.72
CA VAL A 191 7.50 1.11 10.43
C VAL A 191 6.39 0.76 11.42
N HIS A 192 6.58 1.10 12.71
CA HIS A 192 5.63 0.79 13.79
C HIS A 192 4.70 1.97 14.14
N LYS A 193 4.64 3.00 13.28
CA LYS A 193 3.69 4.10 13.43
C LYS A 193 2.25 3.57 13.35
N THR A 194 1.42 3.97 14.31
CA THR A 194 -0.01 3.63 14.29
C THR A 194 -0.67 4.14 13.00
N PRO A 195 -1.35 3.28 12.24
CA PRO A 195 -2.04 3.70 11.02
C PRO A 195 -3.10 4.76 11.32
N SER A 196 -3.08 5.87 10.58
CA SER A 196 -4.11 6.89 10.64
C SER A 196 -4.30 7.51 9.25
N ASP A 197 -5.53 7.87 8.95
CA ASP A 197 -5.88 8.54 7.70
C ASP A 197 -5.42 10.01 7.65
N GLY A 198 -4.87 10.53 8.76
CA GLY A 198 -4.44 11.94 8.89
C GLY A 198 -5.57 12.96 8.83
N LEU A 199 -6.85 12.54 8.78
CA LEU A 199 -7.99 13.42 8.53
C LEU A 199 -8.80 13.73 9.79
N CYS A 200 -8.98 12.76 10.69
CA CYS A 200 -9.90 12.92 11.83
C CYS A 200 -9.28 12.63 13.20
N GLY A 201 -7.98 12.35 13.29
CA GLY A 201 -7.28 12.07 14.55
C GLY A 201 -7.65 10.71 15.19
N LYS A 202 -8.40 9.87 14.46
CA LYS A 202 -8.71 8.50 14.84
C LYS A 202 -7.79 7.53 14.11
N SER A 203 -7.52 6.38 14.72
CA SER A 203 -6.83 5.30 14.04
C SER A 203 -7.75 4.63 12.99
N ASP A 204 -7.15 3.89 12.07
CA ASP A 204 -7.92 3.08 11.11
C ASP A 204 -8.80 2.06 11.84
N GLU A 205 -8.29 1.41 12.89
CA GLU A 205 -9.03 0.44 13.71
C GLU A 205 -10.22 1.06 14.43
N ASP A 206 -10.10 2.32 14.93
CA ASP A 206 -11.25 3.05 15.50
C ASP A 206 -12.36 3.29 14.47
N ASN A 207 -12.00 3.50 13.20
CA ASN A 207 -12.95 3.69 12.11
C ASN A 207 -13.53 2.36 11.61
N LEU A 208 -12.78 1.28 11.73
CA LEU A 208 -13.18 -0.06 11.29
C LEU A 208 -14.11 -0.73 12.32
N GLY A 209 -13.85 -0.55 13.62
CA GLY A 209 -14.54 -1.21 14.73
C GLY A 209 -13.92 -2.57 15.08
N PHE A 210 -12.84 -2.99 14.43
CA PHE A 210 -12.09 -4.23 14.69
C PHE A 210 -10.61 -4.03 14.34
N THR A 211 -9.76 -4.97 14.76
CA THR A 211 -8.31 -4.83 14.65
C THR A 211 -7.73 -5.43 13.37
N TYR A 212 -6.59 -4.90 12.92
CA TYR A 212 -5.82 -5.53 11.84
C TYR A 212 -5.32 -6.93 12.23
N ALA A 213 -5.05 -7.20 13.50
CA ALA A 213 -4.69 -8.53 13.98
C ALA A 213 -5.77 -9.57 13.68
N GLU A 214 -7.06 -9.24 13.87
CA GLU A 214 -8.18 -10.12 13.52
C GLU A 214 -8.27 -10.35 12.00
N ILE A 215 -8.11 -9.29 11.20
CA ILE A 215 -8.11 -9.39 9.73
C ILE A 215 -6.96 -10.29 9.27
N ASN A 216 -5.75 -10.09 9.77
CA ASN A 216 -4.56 -10.86 9.44
C ASN A 216 -4.75 -12.35 9.75
N LYS A 217 -5.30 -12.66 10.93
CA LYS A 217 -5.60 -14.02 11.35
C LYS A 217 -6.59 -14.69 10.39
N ILE A 218 -7.69 -14.02 10.05
CA ILE A 218 -8.65 -14.54 9.07
C ILE A 218 -7.97 -14.78 7.71
N ILE A 219 -7.19 -13.84 7.21
CA ILE A 219 -6.51 -13.96 5.92
C ILE A 219 -5.64 -15.22 5.89
N ARG A 220 -4.86 -15.48 6.93
CA ARG A 220 -3.85 -16.56 6.94
C ARG A 220 -4.38 -17.91 7.39
N THR A 221 -5.40 -17.94 8.24
CA THR A 221 -5.88 -19.19 8.86
C THR A 221 -7.34 -19.52 8.59
N GLY A 222 -8.14 -18.55 8.15
CA GLY A 222 -9.59 -18.68 8.05
C GLY A 222 -10.30 -18.82 9.40
N GLU A 223 -9.59 -18.65 10.53
CA GLU A 223 -10.16 -18.82 11.87
C GLU A 223 -11.18 -17.72 12.18
N LYS A 224 -12.31 -18.12 12.78
CA LYS A 224 -13.33 -17.18 13.21
C LYS A 224 -12.85 -16.39 14.43
N THR A 225 -12.69 -15.07 14.25
CA THR A 225 -12.42 -14.09 15.29
C THR A 225 -13.72 -13.52 15.85
N GLU A 226 -13.66 -12.64 16.83
CA GLU A 226 -14.83 -11.98 17.41
C GLU A 226 -15.68 -11.25 16.35
N HIS A 227 -15.02 -10.51 15.43
CA HIS A 227 -15.68 -9.72 14.38
C HIS A 227 -15.70 -10.41 13.00
N PHE A 228 -15.56 -11.75 12.96
CA PHE A 228 -15.48 -12.51 11.70
C PHE A 228 -16.59 -12.17 10.70
N ASP A 229 -17.84 -12.24 11.13
CA ASP A 229 -18.99 -12.03 10.24
C ASP A 229 -19.06 -10.58 9.74
N GLU A 230 -18.65 -9.61 10.56
CA GLU A 230 -18.56 -8.20 10.17
C GLU A 230 -17.48 -7.97 9.12
N ILE A 231 -16.30 -8.54 9.30
CA ILE A 231 -15.19 -8.50 8.36
C ILE A 231 -15.58 -9.13 7.02
N ILE A 232 -16.22 -10.32 7.04
CA ILE A 232 -16.72 -10.99 5.83
C ILE A 232 -17.79 -10.14 5.11
N ASN A 233 -18.72 -9.57 5.85
CA ASN A 233 -19.75 -8.69 5.28
C ASN A 233 -19.13 -7.44 4.64
N ARG A 234 -18.10 -6.88 5.28
CA ARG A 234 -17.38 -5.73 4.73
C ARG A 234 -16.60 -6.10 3.49
N TYR A 235 -15.90 -7.24 3.48
CA TYR A 235 -15.27 -7.80 2.29
C TYR A 235 -16.27 -7.95 1.14
N ASN A 236 -17.40 -8.61 1.35
CA ASN A 236 -18.41 -8.84 0.32
C ASN A 236 -18.97 -7.54 -0.27
N ARG A 237 -19.14 -6.49 0.54
CA ARG A 237 -19.59 -5.17 0.07
C ARG A 237 -18.54 -4.42 -0.75
N ASN A 238 -17.25 -4.68 -0.50
CA ASN A 238 -16.15 -3.92 -1.10
C ASN A 238 -15.36 -4.69 -2.16
N ARG A 239 -15.53 -6.03 -2.26
CA ARG A 239 -14.75 -6.88 -3.18
C ARG A 239 -14.82 -6.43 -4.64
N PHE A 240 -15.90 -5.77 -5.05
CA PHE A 240 -16.01 -5.20 -6.39
C PHE A 240 -14.85 -4.27 -6.75
N LYS A 241 -14.26 -3.60 -5.77
CA LYS A 241 -13.07 -2.77 -5.99
C LYS A 241 -11.87 -3.60 -6.45
N LEU A 242 -11.71 -4.81 -5.88
CA LEU A 242 -10.64 -5.75 -6.24
C LEU A 242 -10.90 -6.43 -7.57
N GLU A 243 -12.17 -6.73 -7.88
CA GLU A 243 -12.59 -7.32 -9.15
C GLU A 243 -12.38 -6.36 -10.34
N MET A 244 -12.62 -5.06 -10.12
CA MET A 244 -12.44 -4.03 -11.14
C MET A 244 -10.97 -3.68 -11.42
N ILE A 245 -10.06 -4.00 -10.51
CA ILE A 245 -8.66 -3.63 -10.59
C ILE A 245 -7.79 -4.88 -10.62
N ASN A 246 -7.48 -5.35 -11.80
CA ASN A 246 -6.58 -6.49 -12.00
C ASN A 246 -5.12 -6.03 -12.01
N LEU A 247 -4.58 -5.72 -10.82
CA LEU A 247 -3.18 -5.33 -10.67
C LEU A 247 -2.27 -6.57 -10.61
N PRO A 248 -1.10 -6.53 -11.26
CA PRO A 248 -0.01 -7.46 -10.96
C PRO A 248 0.42 -7.29 -9.49
N ARG A 249 0.30 -8.38 -8.72
CA ARG A 249 0.66 -8.43 -7.31
C ARG A 249 1.75 -9.46 -7.09
N PHE A 250 2.70 -9.13 -6.22
CA PHE A 250 3.57 -10.17 -5.65
C PHE A 250 2.71 -11.16 -4.87
N LYS A 251 2.84 -12.44 -5.18
CA LYS A 251 2.15 -13.52 -4.47
C LYS A 251 3.16 -14.25 -3.56
N PRO A 252 3.10 -14.04 -2.24
CA PRO A 252 3.90 -14.81 -1.30
C PRO A 252 3.46 -16.26 -1.31
N ASN A 253 4.32 -17.18 -0.89
CA ASN A 253 3.95 -18.58 -0.69
C ASN A 253 3.28 -18.77 0.68
N LEU A 254 2.12 -18.14 0.85
CA LEU A 254 1.33 -18.13 2.07
C LEU A 254 -0.14 -18.38 1.72
N PRO A 255 -0.92 -19.03 2.62
CA PRO A 255 -2.35 -19.18 2.42
C PRO A 255 -3.06 -17.82 2.47
N ASP A 256 -4.11 -17.69 1.68
CA ASP A 256 -5.02 -16.53 1.72
C ASP A 256 -6.46 -17.02 1.67
N PHE A 257 -7.13 -16.97 2.82
CA PHE A 257 -8.50 -17.45 2.99
C PHE A 257 -9.46 -16.88 1.95
N PHE A 258 -9.34 -15.60 1.60
CA PHE A 258 -10.24 -14.94 0.66
C PHE A 258 -9.97 -15.34 -0.79
N LEU A 259 -8.71 -15.49 -1.19
CA LEU A 259 -8.37 -15.98 -2.53
C LEU A 259 -8.74 -17.45 -2.72
N ASP A 260 -8.67 -18.25 -1.64
CA ASP A 260 -8.94 -19.69 -1.70
C ASP A 260 -10.44 -20.01 -1.68
N ASN A 261 -11.28 -19.18 -1.01
CA ASN A 261 -12.70 -19.45 -0.79
C ASN A 261 -13.65 -18.55 -1.62
N TYR A 262 -13.20 -17.39 -2.08
CA TYR A 262 -13.99 -16.44 -2.85
C TYR A 262 -13.33 -16.21 -4.22
N LYS A 263 -13.75 -16.98 -5.23
CA LYS A 263 -13.30 -16.77 -6.62
C LYS A 263 -13.82 -15.42 -7.14
N TYR A 264 -12.94 -14.66 -7.76
CA TYR A 264 -13.28 -13.43 -8.49
C TYR A 264 -13.88 -13.78 -9.86
#